data_99d54d38e28ed8c2bc4777f9822ed0f8
#
_entry.id   99d54d38e28ed8c2bc4777f9822ed0f8
#
_cell.length_a   1.000
_cell.length_b   1.000
_cell.length_c   1.000
_cell.angle_alpha   90.00
_cell.angle_beta   90.00
_cell.angle_gamma   90.00
#
_symmetry.space_group_name_H-M   'P 1'
#
loop_
_entity.id
_entity.type
_entity.pdbx_description
1 polymer ?
#
loop_
_entity_poly.entity_id
_entity_poly.type
_entity_poly.pdbx_seq_one_letter_code
_entity_poly.pdbx_strand_id
1 'polypeptide(L)'
;MNIKNKVAVVSGGASGLGLATSLRLLAEGASVLVLDLNEDAGQTLAEQYPKHVLFSCTDVTNADAVEQAIDQAMSHWQRLDICINCAGIVAAGRVLGREGALPLAQFSNAININLNGTFNVLRVAAEKMAAGKDGEQGVIINTASVAAFDGQSGQAAYSASKAAIAGMTLPLARDLASHNIRVMTIAPGLFDTPMMTSLPEKVREPLIEMVQSPKRFGLPEEFADLCCHIISNPYLNGEVIRLDAAIRMEPK
;
A
#
# COMPACT_ATOMS: atom_id res chain seq x y z
N MET A 1 2.70 -8.19 17.11
CA MET A 1 3.12 -6.87 17.68
C MET A 1 1.88 -6.15 18.24
N ASN A 2 1.99 -5.47 19.38
CA ASN A 2 0.95 -4.56 19.85
C ASN A 2 1.14 -3.20 19.17
N ILE A 3 0.08 -2.63 18.60
CA ILE A 3 0.14 -1.38 17.82
C ILE A 3 0.35 -0.14 18.69
N LYS A 4 -0.13 -0.17 19.93
CA LYS A 4 -0.05 0.97 20.86
C LYS A 4 1.39 1.44 21.07
N ASN A 5 1.62 2.74 20.93
CA ASN A 5 2.93 3.41 21.04
C ASN A 5 3.96 2.96 19.97
N LYS A 6 3.49 2.39 18.86
CA LYS A 6 4.32 2.07 17.70
C LYS A 6 4.33 3.22 16.70
N VAL A 7 5.33 3.24 15.84
CA VAL A 7 5.48 4.23 14.78
C VAL A 7 5.33 3.54 13.43
N ALA A 8 4.43 4.07 12.61
CA ALA A 8 4.17 3.59 11.26
C ALA A 8 4.58 4.61 10.22
N VAL A 9 5.08 4.15 9.07
CA VAL A 9 5.09 4.91 7.82
C VAL A 9 4.02 4.35 6.91
N VAL A 10 3.20 5.22 6.32
CA VAL A 10 2.14 4.86 5.37
C VAL A 10 2.33 5.67 4.09
N SER A 11 2.75 5.02 3.00
CA SER A 11 2.79 5.67 1.69
C SER A 11 1.41 5.65 1.03
N GLY A 12 1.04 6.77 0.34
CA GLY A 12 -0.34 6.98 -0.10
C GLY A 12 -1.31 7.16 1.07
N GLY A 13 -0.81 7.65 2.21
CA GLY A 13 -1.50 7.68 3.49
C GLY A 13 -2.53 8.79 3.67
N ALA A 14 -2.68 9.70 2.69
CA ALA A 14 -3.62 10.81 2.76
C ALA A 14 -4.95 10.55 2.00
N SER A 15 -5.10 9.37 1.37
CA SER A 15 -6.33 9.02 0.64
C SER A 15 -6.64 7.51 0.65
N GLY A 16 -7.88 7.14 0.34
CA GLY A 16 -8.31 5.76 0.09
C GLY A 16 -7.89 4.75 1.16
N LEU A 17 -7.28 3.63 0.73
CA LEU A 17 -6.85 2.55 1.63
C LEU A 17 -5.78 3.01 2.62
N GLY A 18 -4.84 3.86 2.16
CA GLY A 18 -3.78 4.39 3.00
C GLY A 18 -4.31 5.30 4.11
N LEU A 19 -5.25 6.19 3.80
CA LEU A 19 -5.89 7.06 4.80
C LEU A 19 -6.66 6.26 5.84
N ALA A 20 -7.48 5.30 5.41
CA ALA A 20 -8.21 4.43 6.34
C ALA A 20 -7.24 3.66 7.26
N THR A 21 -6.11 3.19 6.70
CA THR A 21 -5.07 2.51 7.49
C THR A 21 -4.40 3.48 8.47
N SER A 22 -4.07 4.70 8.04
CA SER A 22 -3.50 5.74 8.91
C SER A 22 -4.42 6.05 10.08
N LEU A 23 -5.70 6.29 9.80
CA LEU A 23 -6.71 6.58 10.84
C LEU A 23 -6.90 5.39 11.79
N ARG A 24 -6.92 4.17 11.28
CA ARG A 24 -7.06 2.97 12.10
C ARG A 24 -5.84 2.77 13.02
N LEU A 25 -4.63 2.97 12.53
CA LEU A 25 -3.41 2.90 13.34
C LEU A 25 -3.39 3.96 14.44
N LEU A 26 -3.82 5.20 14.13
CA LEU A 26 -3.98 6.27 15.12
C LEU A 26 -5.00 5.90 16.22
N ALA A 27 -6.13 5.30 15.84
CA ALA A 27 -7.14 4.82 16.79
C ALA A 27 -6.62 3.71 17.72
N GLU A 28 -5.68 2.89 17.24
CA GLU A 28 -4.98 1.88 18.05
C GLU A 28 -3.82 2.45 18.88
N GLY A 29 -3.57 3.76 18.80
CA GLY A 29 -2.56 4.46 19.59
C GLY A 29 -1.16 4.45 19.00
N ALA A 30 -1.01 4.27 17.69
CA ALA A 30 0.24 4.47 16.97
C ALA A 30 0.47 5.94 16.63
N SER A 31 1.71 6.29 16.29
CA SER A 31 2.05 7.51 15.56
C SER A 31 2.33 7.15 14.09
N VAL A 32 2.00 8.06 13.16
CA VAL A 32 2.03 7.78 11.72
C VAL A 32 2.79 8.87 10.96
N LEU A 33 3.82 8.47 10.22
CA LEU A 33 4.38 9.26 9.12
C LEU A 33 3.57 8.98 7.87
N VAL A 34 2.94 10.00 7.31
CA VAL A 34 2.18 9.94 6.06
C VAL A 34 3.04 10.47 4.92
N LEU A 35 3.27 9.63 3.90
CA LEU A 35 3.91 10.01 2.65
C LEU A 35 2.83 10.08 1.56
N ASP A 36 2.59 11.23 0.98
CA ASP A 36 1.61 11.41 -0.10
C ASP A 36 1.99 12.60 -0.97
N LEU A 37 1.47 12.65 -2.19
CA LEU A 37 1.59 13.82 -3.07
C LEU A 37 0.48 14.84 -2.82
N ASN A 38 -0.61 14.45 -2.16
CA ASN A 38 -1.73 15.33 -1.84
C ASN A 38 -1.42 16.13 -0.57
N GLU A 39 -0.82 17.30 -0.78
CA GLU A 39 -0.34 18.18 0.29
C GLU A 39 -1.48 18.66 1.19
N ASP A 40 -2.60 19.10 0.60
CA ASP A 40 -3.76 19.61 1.35
C ASP A 40 -4.36 18.55 2.29
N ALA A 41 -4.57 17.34 1.77
CA ALA A 41 -5.13 16.25 2.56
C ALA A 41 -4.16 15.76 3.64
N GLY A 42 -2.86 15.68 3.32
CA GLY A 42 -1.83 15.28 4.26
C GLY A 42 -1.65 16.29 5.39
N GLN A 43 -1.63 17.57 5.07
CA GLN A 43 -1.53 18.64 6.05
C GLN A 43 -2.77 18.68 6.96
N THR A 44 -3.97 18.55 6.39
CA THR A 44 -5.22 18.46 7.16
C THR A 44 -5.17 17.33 8.20
N LEU A 45 -4.67 16.16 7.80
CA LEU A 45 -4.53 15.02 8.72
C LEU A 45 -3.52 15.31 9.83
N ALA A 46 -2.38 15.94 9.51
CA ALA A 46 -1.38 16.32 10.50
C ALA A 46 -1.91 17.37 11.51
N GLU A 47 -2.72 18.31 11.05
CA GLU A 47 -3.37 19.30 11.90
C GLU A 47 -4.42 18.70 12.85
N GLN A 48 -5.14 17.66 12.39
CA GLN A 48 -6.10 16.92 13.22
C GLN A 48 -5.42 16.09 14.32
N TYR A 49 -4.20 15.59 14.06
CA TYR A 49 -3.46 14.73 14.99
C TYR A 49 -2.03 15.23 15.23
N PRO A 50 -1.82 16.48 15.73
CA PRO A 50 -0.53 17.17 15.71
C PRO A 50 0.58 16.50 16.55
N LYS A 51 0.23 15.58 17.45
CA LYS A 51 1.20 14.83 18.28
C LYS A 51 1.54 13.46 17.71
N HIS A 52 0.72 12.96 16.79
CA HIS A 52 0.76 11.57 16.33
C HIS A 52 0.90 11.43 14.81
N VAL A 53 0.78 12.53 14.06
CA VAL A 53 0.97 12.51 12.61
C VAL A 53 2.08 13.47 12.22
N LEU A 54 3.02 12.96 11.43
CA LEU A 54 3.89 13.76 10.58
C LEU A 54 3.46 13.55 9.13
N PHE A 55 3.39 14.62 8.37
CA PHE A 55 3.15 14.56 6.94
C PHE A 55 4.39 15.01 6.17
N SER A 56 4.70 14.29 5.09
CA SER A 56 5.72 14.68 4.12
C SER A 56 5.16 14.55 2.71
N CYS A 57 5.15 15.66 1.96
CA CYS A 57 4.83 15.64 0.53
C CYS A 57 5.97 14.93 -0.20
N THR A 58 5.77 13.64 -0.52
CA THR A 58 6.84 12.75 -0.97
C THR A 58 6.42 11.95 -2.19
N ASP A 59 7.17 12.09 -3.29
CA ASP A 59 7.13 11.16 -4.41
C ASP A 59 7.93 9.91 -4.03
N VAL A 60 7.25 8.77 -3.93
CA VAL A 60 7.87 7.48 -3.56
C VAL A 60 8.93 7.01 -4.58
N THR A 61 8.93 7.55 -5.80
CA THR A 61 9.96 7.25 -6.81
C THR A 61 11.27 8.01 -6.59
N ASN A 62 11.26 9.04 -5.74
CA ASN A 62 12.44 9.82 -5.39
C ASN A 62 13.10 9.24 -4.13
N ALA A 63 14.27 8.61 -4.31
CA ALA A 63 14.98 7.93 -3.24
C ALA A 63 15.37 8.87 -2.09
N ASP A 64 15.89 10.04 -2.42
CA ASP A 64 16.37 11.02 -1.43
C ASP A 64 15.19 11.60 -0.62
N ALA A 65 14.06 11.87 -1.28
CA ALA A 65 12.87 12.39 -0.60
C ALA A 65 12.29 11.36 0.39
N VAL A 66 12.25 10.08 0.03
CA VAL A 66 11.80 9.00 0.92
C VAL A 66 12.72 8.86 2.12
N GLU A 67 14.04 8.89 1.91
CA GLU A 67 15.03 8.79 2.98
C GLU A 67 14.91 9.96 3.96
N GLN A 68 14.83 11.19 3.45
CA GLN A 68 14.65 12.40 4.25
C GLN A 68 13.36 12.36 5.09
N ALA A 69 12.25 11.92 4.49
CA ALA A 69 10.97 11.83 5.21
C ALA A 69 11.02 10.79 6.34
N ILE A 70 11.61 9.62 6.11
CA ILE A 70 11.75 8.59 7.14
C ILE A 70 12.73 9.05 8.23
N ASP A 71 13.81 9.74 7.87
CA ASP A 71 14.76 10.32 8.85
C ASP A 71 14.10 11.39 9.74
N GLN A 72 13.15 12.15 9.22
CA GLN A 72 12.35 13.08 10.05
C GLN A 72 11.55 12.32 11.11
N ALA A 73 10.88 11.21 10.75
CA ALA A 73 10.16 10.38 11.71
C ALA A 73 11.09 9.75 12.75
N MET A 74 12.25 9.26 12.32
CA MET A 74 13.29 8.73 13.21
C MET A 74 13.81 9.80 14.19
N SER A 75 14.01 11.03 13.71
CA SER A 75 14.43 12.15 14.55
C SER A 75 13.37 12.52 15.59
N HIS A 76 12.10 12.42 15.23
CA HIS A 76 10.97 12.82 16.08
C HIS A 76 10.58 11.74 17.09
N TRP A 77 10.47 10.47 16.65
CA TRP A 77 9.98 9.36 17.50
C TRP A 77 11.06 8.34 17.87
N GLN A 78 12.25 8.42 17.28
CA GLN A 78 13.41 7.57 17.52
C GLN A 78 13.15 6.07 17.31
N ARG A 79 12.13 5.74 16.52
CA ARG A 79 11.75 4.37 16.16
C ARG A 79 10.92 4.31 14.89
N LEU A 80 10.92 3.16 14.24
CA LEU A 80 9.99 2.78 13.18
C LEU A 80 9.68 1.29 13.34
N ASP A 81 8.40 0.93 13.34
CA ASP A 81 7.94 -0.44 13.62
C ASP A 81 7.09 -1.02 12.49
N ILE A 82 6.38 -0.17 11.74
CA ILE A 82 5.37 -0.58 10.78
C ILE A 82 5.59 0.20 9.47
N CYS A 83 5.57 -0.51 8.34
CA CYS A 83 5.60 0.11 7.01
C CYS A 83 4.41 -0.40 6.19
N ILE A 84 3.54 0.50 5.75
CA ILE A 84 2.39 0.17 4.91
C ILE A 84 2.54 0.89 3.57
N ASN A 85 2.63 0.12 2.49
CA ASN A 85 2.79 0.64 1.15
C ASN A 85 1.46 0.63 0.40
N CYS A 86 0.79 1.80 0.34
CA CYS A 86 -0.46 2.01 -0.39
C CYS A 86 -0.32 2.95 -1.60
N ALA A 87 0.81 3.67 -1.72
CA ALA A 87 1.03 4.54 -2.88
C ALA A 87 1.05 3.74 -4.19
N GLY A 88 0.33 4.21 -5.19
CA GLY A 88 0.28 3.57 -6.49
C GLY A 88 -0.78 4.18 -7.41
N ILE A 89 -0.67 3.85 -8.68
CA ILE A 89 -1.59 4.29 -9.74
C ILE A 89 -2.19 3.09 -10.47
N VAL A 90 -3.39 3.28 -11.02
CA VAL A 90 -3.95 2.38 -12.04
C VAL A 90 -3.40 2.84 -13.39
N ALA A 91 -2.79 1.94 -14.13
CA ALA A 91 -2.33 2.19 -15.49
C ALA A 91 -3.15 1.32 -16.45
N ALA A 92 -3.96 1.95 -17.29
CA ALA A 92 -4.76 1.28 -18.28
C ALA A 92 -4.26 1.63 -19.69
N GLY A 93 -4.06 0.60 -20.52
CA GLY A 93 -3.65 0.76 -21.90
C GLY A 93 -3.47 -0.59 -22.58
N ARG A 94 -4.10 -0.77 -23.76
CA ARG A 94 -3.91 -1.99 -24.56
C ARG A 94 -2.55 -1.98 -25.23
N VAL A 95 -1.86 -3.14 -25.25
CA VAL A 95 -0.58 -3.29 -25.94
C VAL A 95 -0.67 -2.84 -27.41
N LEU A 96 -1.81 -3.13 -28.05
CA LEU A 96 -2.14 -2.60 -29.37
C LEU A 96 -3.50 -1.89 -29.27
N GLY A 97 -3.47 -0.56 -29.31
CA GLY A 97 -4.64 0.33 -29.33
C GLY A 97 -5.00 0.81 -30.74
N ARG A 98 -5.94 1.76 -30.83
CA ARG A 98 -6.33 2.37 -32.11
C ARG A 98 -5.25 3.23 -32.74
N GLU A 99 -4.38 3.81 -31.90
CA GLU A 99 -3.30 4.71 -32.31
C GLU A 99 -1.94 4.00 -32.46
N GLY A 100 -1.93 2.66 -32.33
CA GLY A 100 -0.72 1.84 -32.43
C GLY A 100 -0.33 1.17 -31.14
N ALA A 101 0.97 0.87 -30.98
CA ALA A 101 1.52 0.21 -29.82
C ALA A 101 1.50 1.13 -28.58
N LEU A 102 1.26 0.55 -27.41
CA LEU A 102 1.34 1.25 -26.12
C LEU A 102 2.72 1.90 -25.97
N PRO A 103 2.82 3.22 -25.70
CA PRO A 103 4.09 3.86 -25.45
C PRO A 103 4.83 3.19 -24.29
N LEU A 104 6.11 2.82 -24.49
CA LEU A 104 6.92 2.19 -23.45
C LEU A 104 6.98 3.03 -22.17
N ALA A 105 6.98 4.35 -22.30
CA ALA A 105 7.00 5.28 -21.17
C ALA A 105 5.79 5.09 -20.25
N GLN A 106 4.60 4.78 -20.79
CA GLN A 106 3.40 4.53 -19.99
C GLN A 106 3.52 3.24 -19.18
N PHE A 107 4.07 2.18 -19.78
CA PHE A 107 4.38 0.93 -19.08
C PHE A 107 5.42 1.18 -17.97
N SER A 108 6.54 1.84 -18.31
CA SER A 108 7.62 2.14 -17.38
C SER A 108 7.17 3.01 -16.21
N ASN A 109 6.27 3.97 -16.44
CA ASN A 109 5.74 4.82 -15.38
C ASN A 109 4.96 4.00 -14.34
N ALA A 110 4.13 3.05 -14.76
CA ALA A 110 3.41 2.16 -13.84
C ALA A 110 4.37 1.31 -12.99
N ILE A 111 5.40 0.75 -13.62
CA ILE A 111 6.44 -0.01 -12.90
C ILE A 111 7.19 0.90 -11.92
N ASN A 112 7.57 2.09 -12.36
CA ASN A 112 8.33 3.01 -11.53
C ASN A 112 7.57 3.42 -10.27
N ILE A 113 6.31 3.83 -10.40
CA ILE A 113 5.52 4.26 -9.24
C ILE A 113 5.14 3.07 -8.37
N ASN A 114 4.52 2.03 -8.95
CA ASN A 114 3.92 0.96 -8.16
C ASN A 114 4.98 0.02 -7.55
N LEU A 115 5.99 -0.36 -8.33
CA LEU A 115 7.00 -1.34 -7.90
C LEU A 115 8.22 -0.67 -7.29
N ASN A 116 8.90 0.21 -8.05
CA ASN A 116 10.12 0.85 -7.55
C ASN A 116 9.79 1.75 -6.35
N GLY A 117 8.66 2.50 -6.38
CA GLY A 117 8.22 3.31 -5.25
C GLY A 117 7.94 2.48 -4.00
N THR A 118 7.24 1.34 -4.14
CA THR A 118 7.02 0.40 -3.02
C THR A 118 8.35 -0.11 -2.47
N PHE A 119 9.26 -0.56 -3.35
CA PHE A 119 10.56 -1.07 -2.93
C PHE A 119 11.42 0.02 -2.27
N ASN A 120 11.35 1.25 -2.78
CA ASN A 120 12.09 2.37 -2.24
C ASN A 120 11.69 2.70 -0.79
N VAL A 121 10.40 2.76 -0.49
CA VAL A 121 9.91 2.99 0.88
C VAL A 121 10.28 1.83 1.80
N LEU A 122 10.02 0.58 1.37
CA LEU A 122 10.27 -0.58 2.23
C LEU A 122 11.76 -0.79 2.55
N ARG A 123 12.69 -0.53 1.61
CA ARG A 123 14.13 -0.72 1.87
C ARG A 123 14.66 0.22 2.96
N VAL A 124 14.24 1.49 2.90
CA VAL A 124 14.61 2.50 3.92
C VAL A 124 13.94 2.17 5.26
N ALA A 125 12.65 1.82 5.23
CA ALA A 125 11.94 1.42 6.45
C ALA A 125 12.59 0.20 7.10
N ALA A 126 12.95 -0.84 6.33
CA ALA A 126 13.61 -2.04 6.83
C ALA A 126 14.96 -1.73 7.49
N GLU A 127 15.77 -0.84 6.89
CA GLU A 127 17.03 -0.39 7.46
C GLU A 127 16.84 0.25 8.85
N LYS A 128 15.85 1.17 8.97
CA LYS A 128 15.57 1.85 10.24
C LYS A 128 14.98 0.88 11.29
N MET A 129 14.11 -0.05 10.87
CA MET A 129 13.57 -1.09 11.74
C MET A 129 14.66 -2.01 12.27
N ALA A 130 15.59 -2.45 11.42
CA ALA A 130 16.69 -3.36 11.80
C ALA A 130 17.64 -2.75 12.83
N ALA A 131 17.73 -1.43 12.94
CA ALA A 131 18.51 -0.72 13.94
C ALA A 131 17.87 -0.73 15.35
N GLY A 132 16.60 -1.17 15.47
CA GLY A 132 15.88 -1.30 16.75
C GLY A 132 16.51 -2.34 17.66
N LYS A 133 16.12 -2.33 18.95
CA LYS A 133 16.71 -3.20 19.98
C LYS A 133 15.73 -4.19 20.60
N ASP A 134 14.46 -4.12 20.25
CA ASP A 134 13.40 -4.95 20.83
C ASP A 134 13.14 -6.20 19.95
N GLY A 135 12.65 -7.29 20.53
CA GLY A 135 12.55 -8.63 19.92
C GLY A 135 11.93 -8.68 18.50
N GLU A 136 10.67 -8.23 18.29
CA GLU A 136 10.09 -8.06 16.95
C GLU A 136 10.41 -6.65 16.45
N GLN A 137 11.26 -6.55 15.43
CA GLN A 137 11.75 -5.27 14.94
C GLN A 137 10.75 -4.57 14.05
N GLY A 138 9.97 -5.31 13.26
CA GLY A 138 9.04 -4.64 12.38
C GLY A 138 8.08 -5.52 11.59
N VAL A 139 7.13 -4.87 10.93
CA VAL A 139 6.25 -5.48 9.94
C VAL A 139 6.07 -4.57 8.73
N ILE A 140 6.23 -5.14 7.55
CA ILE A 140 6.02 -4.46 6.26
C ILE A 140 4.80 -5.09 5.60
N ILE A 141 3.84 -4.26 5.17
CA ILE A 141 2.66 -4.69 4.44
C ILE A 141 2.61 -3.93 3.11
N ASN A 142 2.67 -4.68 2.01
CA ASN A 142 2.60 -4.12 0.67
C ASN A 142 1.19 -4.28 0.09
N THR A 143 0.81 -3.38 -0.81
CA THR A 143 -0.48 -3.44 -1.51
C THR A 143 -0.27 -3.89 -2.95
N ALA A 144 -0.61 -5.15 -3.24
CA ALA A 144 -0.73 -5.68 -4.59
C ALA A 144 -2.11 -5.32 -5.20
N SER A 145 -2.75 -6.25 -5.87
CA SER A 145 -4.12 -6.18 -6.40
C SER A 145 -4.55 -7.57 -6.84
N VAL A 146 -5.85 -7.85 -6.92
CA VAL A 146 -6.35 -9.03 -7.65
C VAL A 146 -5.89 -9.04 -9.10
N ALA A 147 -5.62 -7.87 -9.70
CA ALA A 147 -5.05 -7.75 -11.04
C ALA A 147 -3.64 -8.37 -11.18
N ALA A 148 -2.96 -8.69 -10.08
CA ALA A 148 -1.72 -9.48 -10.09
C ALA A 148 -1.97 -10.92 -10.58
N PHE A 149 -3.19 -11.41 -10.44
CA PHE A 149 -3.62 -12.79 -10.75
C PHE A 149 -4.65 -12.84 -11.87
N ASP A 150 -5.62 -11.95 -11.85
CA ASP A 150 -6.80 -11.93 -12.71
C ASP A 150 -6.84 -10.65 -13.57
N GLY A 151 -5.70 -10.25 -14.17
CA GLY A 151 -5.60 -9.00 -14.95
C GLY A 151 -6.53 -8.97 -16.16
N GLN A 152 -7.16 -7.81 -16.37
CA GLN A 152 -8.08 -7.55 -17.48
C GLN A 152 -7.35 -7.03 -18.73
N SER A 153 -8.06 -7.05 -19.85
CA SER A 153 -7.60 -6.42 -21.09
C SER A 153 -7.26 -4.94 -20.87
N GLY A 154 -6.04 -4.55 -21.22
CA GLY A 154 -5.52 -3.20 -21.00
C GLY A 154 -4.80 -2.99 -19.66
N GLN A 155 -4.66 -4.02 -18.83
CA GLN A 155 -3.99 -3.90 -17.53
C GLN A 155 -2.56 -4.46 -17.52
N ALA A 156 -1.91 -4.69 -18.67
CA ALA A 156 -0.60 -5.34 -18.73
C ALA A 156 0.44 -4.66 -17.81
N ALA A 157 0.58 -3.34 -17.85
CA ALA A 157 1.52 -2.60 -17.01
C ALA A 157 1.14 -2.66 -15.51
N TYR A 158 -0.14 -2.46 -15.21
CA TYR A 158 -0.66 -2.52 -13.85
C TYR A 158 -0.50 -3.92 -13.25
N SER A 159 -0.95 -4.95 -13.97
CA SER A 159 -0.82 -6.35 -13.54
C SER A 159 0.63 -6.77 -13.34
N ALA A 160 1.53 -6.38 -14.26
CA ALA A 160 2.96 -6.65 -14.11
C ALA A 160 3.52 -6.02 -12.83
N SER A 161 3.20 -4.73 -12.55
CA SER A 161 3.66 -4.06 -11.35
C SER A 161 3.15 -4.73 -10.07
N LYS A 162 1.86 -5.12 -10.05
CA LYS A 162 1.22 -5.73 -8.86
C LYS A 162 1.60 -7.21 -8.69
N ALA A 163 1.85 -7.95 -9.78
CA ALA A 163 2.39 -9.30 -9.73
C ALA A 163 3.84 -9.32 -9.21
N ALA A 164 4.65 -8.32 -9.58
CA ALA A 164 6.00 -8.18 -9.05
C ALA A 164 5.99 -7.91 -7.54
N ILE A 165 5.08 -7.06 -7.03
CA ILE A 165 4.90 -6.84 -5.59
C ILE A 165 4.52 -8.15 -4.88
N ALA A 166 3.59 -8.92 -5.44
CA ALA A 166 3.21 -10.23 -4.90
C ALA A 166 4.40 -11.20 -4.91
N GLY A 167 5.16 -11.24 -6.02
CA GLY A 167 6.31 -12.13 -6.19
C GLY A 167 7.49 -11.83 -5.26
N MET A 168 7.72 -10.55 -4.91
CA MET A 168 8.81 -10.19 -4.00
C MET A 168 8.48 -10.44 -2.51
N THR A 169 7.24 -10.76 -2.15
CA THR A 169 6.81 -10.92 -0.74
C THR A 169 7.62 -11.98 0.00
N LEU A 170 7.68 -13.19 -0.53
CA LEU A 170 8.39 -14.30 0.11
C LEU A 170 9.91 -14.11 0.14
N PRO A 171 10.59 -13.69 -0.94
CA PRO A 171 12.01 -13.34 -0.88
C PRO A 171 12.33 -12.29 0.20
N LEU A 172 11.57 -11.18 0.25
CA LEU A 172 11.76 -10.14 1.26
C LEU A 172 11.55 -10.67 2.70
N ALA A 173 10.52 -11.50 2.92
CA ALA A 173 10.28 -12.11 4.21
C ALA A 173 11.45 -13.00 4.67
N ARG A 174 12.11 -13.68 3.72
CA ARG A 174 13.31 -14.50 3.99
C ARG A 174 14.55 -13.65 4.24
N ASP A 175 14.78 -12.63 3.44
CA ASP A 175 15.91 -11.71 3.58
C ASP A 175 15.87 -10.97 4.93
N LEU A 176 14.68 -10.58 5.38
CA LEU A 176 14.49 -9.78 6.58
C LEU A 176 14.25 -10.63 7.86
N ALA A 177 14.14 -11.95 7.73
CA ALA A 177 13.89 -12.84 8.86
C ALA A 177 14.97 -12.75 9.95
N SER A 178 16.26 -12.64 9.57
CA SER A 178 17.37 -12.49 10.52
C SER A 178 17.32 -11.17 11.30
N HIS A 179 16.55 -10.20 10.81
CA HIS A 179 16.31 -8.92 11.46
C HIS A 179 14.98 -8.88 12.22
N ASN A 180 14.26 -10.00 12.36
CA ASN A 180 12.93 -10.08 12.98
C ASN A 180 11.90 -9.12 12.36
N ILE A 181 11.98 -8.89 11.07
CA ILE A 181 11.02 -8.08 10.28
C ILE A 181 10.19 -9.03 9.44
N ARG A 182 8.86 -8.93 9.58
CA ARG A 182 7.90 -9.69 8.77
C ARG A 182 7.49 -8.90 7.54
N VAL A 183 7.21 -9.62 6.45
CA VAL A 183 6.71 -9.03 5.21
C VAL A 183 5.44 -9.76 4.76
N MET A 184 4.38 -9.02 4.55
CA MET A 184 3.11 -9.51 4.02
C MET A 184 2.67 -8.65 2.84
N THR A 185 1.81 -9.20 2.02
CA THR A 185 1.17 -8.44 0.95
C THR A 185 -0.34 -8.68 0.98
N ILE A 186 -1.12 -7.62 0.86
CA ILE A 186 -2.56 -7.71 0.62
C ILE A 186 -2.80 -7.47 -0.86
N ALA A 187 -3.64 -8.30 -1.48
CA ALA A 187 -4.13 -8.13 -2.84
C ALA A 187 -5.63 -7.75 -2.80
N PRO A 188 -5.95 -6.44 -2.75
CA PRO A 188 -7.32 -5.98 -2.70
C PRO A 188 -8.08 -6.30 -4.00
N GLY A 189 -9.38 -6.58 -3.86
CA GLY A 189 -10.34 -6.54 -4.95
C GLY A 189 -10.80 -5.10 -5.24
N LEU A 190 -12.09 -4.93 -5.39
CA LEU A 190 -12.71 -3.64 -5.64
C LEU A 190 -13.12 -2.98 -4.31
N PHE A 191 -12.53 -1.82 -4.03
CA PHE A 191 -12.77 -1.06 -2.79
C PHE A 191 -13.35 0.32 -3.10
N ASP A 192 -14.21 0.81 -2.22
CA ASP A 192 -14.85 2.13 -2.30
C ASP A 192 -13.85 3.23 -1.92
N THR A 193 -13.03 3.60 -2.89
CA THR A 193 -11.99 4.62 -2.77
C THR A 193 -12.31 5.81 -3.68
N PRO A 194 -11.71 6.99 -3.46
CA PRO A 194 -11.90 8.15 -4.34
C PRO A 194 -11.66 7.83 -5.82
N MET A 195 -10.71 6.96 -6.11
CA MET A 195 -10.42 6.48 -7.46
C MET A 195 -11.62 5.71 -8.06
N MET A 196 -12.30 4.89 -7.27
CA MET A 196 -13.44 4.09 -7.72
C MET A 196 -14.73 4.92 -7.75
N THR A 197 -14.94 5.81 -6.78
CA THR A 197 -16.12 6.68 -6.73
C THR A 197 -16.14 7.74 -7.84
N SER A 198 -14.98 8.09 -8.39
CA SER A 198 -14.90 8.99 -9.56
C SER A 198 -15.39 8.37 -10.87
N LEU A 199 -15.57 7.04 -10.92
CA LEU A 199 -16.11 6.36 -12.10
C LEU A 199 -17.62 6.58 -12.22
N PRO A 200 -18.15 6.75 -13.44
CA PRO A 200 -19.60 6.82 -13.68
C PRO A 200 -20.32 5.56 -13.15
N GLU A 201 -21.54 5.73 -12.64
CA GLU A 201 -22.35 4.65 -12.07
C GLU A 201 -22.50 3.44 -13.03
N LYS A 202 -22.76 3.71 -14.31
CA LYS A 202 -22.82 2.69 -15.38
C LYS A 202 -21.55 1.83 -15.53
N VAL A 203 -20.43 2.28 -15.00
CA VAL A 203 -19.16 1.51 -14.97
C VAL A 203 -19.03 0.78 -13.65
N ARG A 204 -19.54 1.35 -12.55
CA ARG A 204 -19.46 0.77 -11.20
C ARG A 204 -20.42 -0.40 -11.01
N GLU A 205 -21.67 -0.31 -11.52
CA GLU A 205 -22.66 -1.37 -11.38
C GLU A 205 -22.20 -2.74 -11.89
N PRO A 206 -21.65 -2.88 -13.12
CA PRO A 206 -21.13 -4.16 -13.61
C PRO A 206 -19.98 -4.70 -12.75
N LEU A 207 -19.16 -3.82 -12.17
CA LEU A 207 -18.07 -4.23 -11.29
C LEU A 207 -18.60 -4.82 -9.97
N ILE A 208 -19.67 -4.25 -9.40
CA ILE A 208 -20.31 -4.77 -8.19
C ILE A 208 -20.90 -6.17 -8.47
N GLU A 209 -21.48 -6.38 -9.66
CA GLU A 209 -22.06 -7.67 -10.04
C GLU A 209 -21.02 -8.81 -10.10
N MET A 210 -19.76 -8.50 -10.35
CA MET A 210 -18.67 -9.49 -10.31
C MET A 210 -18.32 -9.93 -8.89
N VAL A 211 -18.60 -9.09 -7.86
CA VAL A 211 -18.32 -9.42 -6.46
C VAL A 211 -19.32 -10.49 -5.99
N GLN A 212 -18.83 -11.55 -5.35
CA GLN A 212 -19.69 -12.68 -5.00
C GLN A 212 -20.43 -12.47 -3.68
N SER A 213 -19.73 -12.15 -2.60
CA SER A 213 -20.34 -11.88 -1.29
C SER A 213 -19.34 -11.16 -0.38
N PRO A 214 -19.75 -10.05 0.25
CA PRO A 214 -21.00 -9.29 0.07
C PRO A 214 -21.07 -8.58 -1.29
N LYS A 215 -22.27 -8.39 -1.85
CA LYS A 215 -22.52 -7.74 -3.13
C LYS A 215 -22.32 -6.21 -3.05
N ARG A 216 -21.10 -5.78 -2.81
CA ARG A 216 -20.69 -4.38 -2.73
C ARG A 216 -19.19 -4.25 -2.89
N PHE A 217 -18.70 -3.05 -3.07
CA PHE A 217 -17.27 -2.76 -2.90
C PHE A 217 -16.85 -2.98 -1.44
N GLY A 218 -15.59 -3.39 -1.24
CA GLY A 218 -14.98 -3.40 0.07
C GLY A 218 -14.86 -1.98 0.62
N LEU A 219 -15.01 -1.84 1.92
CA LEU A 219 -14.78 -0.56 2.58
C LEU A 219 -13.29 -0.40 2.90
N PRO A 220 -12.71 0.79 2.75
CA PRO A 220 -11.30 1.03 3.09
C PRO A 220 -10.93 0.59 4.51
N GLU A 221 -11.88 0.65 5.45
CA GLU A 221 -11.73 0.19 6.83
C GLU A 221 -11.51 -1.32 6.92
N GLU A 222 -12.09 -2.12 6.03
CA GLU A 222 -11.89 -3.58 5.99
C GLU A 222 -10.46 -3.94 5.58
N PHE A 223 -9.82 -3.13 4.72
CA PHE A 223 -8.40 -3.25 4.42
C PHE A 223 -7.55 -2.87 5.64
N ALA A 224 -7.88 -1.78 6.31
CA ALA A 224 -7.18 -1.33 7.50
C ALA A 224 -7.29 -2.34 8.66
N ASP A 225 -8.44 -2.98 8.83
CA ASP A 225 -8.63 -4.04 9.82
C ASP A 225 -7.75 -5.26 9.53
N LEU A 226 -7.61 -5.66 8.26
CA LEU A 226 -6.69 -6.73 7.89
C LEU A 226 -5.23 -6.33 8.15
N CYS A 227 -4.84 -5.08 7.89
CA CYS A 227 -3.51 -4.57 8.25
C CYS A 227 -3.25 -4.71 9.75
N CYS A 228 -4.20 -4.28 10.60
CA CYS A 228 -4.09 -4.41 12.05
C CYS A 228 -4.01 -5.88 12.50
N HIS A 229 -4.78 -6.78 11.86
CA HIS A 229 -4.68 -8.21 12.12
C HIS A 229 -3.31 -8.77 11.76
N ILE A 230 -2.76 -8.42 10.59
CA ILE A 230 -1.41 -8.85 10.18
C ILE A 230 -0.36 -8.35 11.18
N ILE A 231 -0.46 -7.09 11.62
CA ILE A 231 0.46 -6.51 12.59
C ILE A 231 0.43 -7.30 13.90
N SER A 232 -0.78 -7.59 14.41
CA SER A 232 -0.97 -8.26 15.70
C SER A 232 -0.67 -9.77 15.69
N ASN A 233 -0.75 -10.42 14.53
CA ASN A 233 -0.52 -11.86 14.38
C ASN A 233 0.92 -12.18 13.94
N PRO A 234 1.82 -12.56 14.86
CA PRO A 234 3.25 -12.74 14.55
C PRO A 234 3.54 -13.96 13.64
N TYR A 235 2.58 -14.85 13.44
CA TYR A 235 2.77 -16.05 12.60
C TYR A 235 2.51 -15.78 11.11
N LEU A 236 1.91 -14.63 10.77
CA LEU A 236 1.73 -14.20 9.38
C LEU A 236 3.02 -13.58 8.86
N ASN A 237 3.69 -14.27 7.91
CA ASN A 237 4.90 -13.81 7.25
C ASN A 237 5.08 -14.47 5.88
N GLY A 238 5.47 -13.70 4.88
CA GLY A 238 5.83 -14.20 3.54
C GLY A 238 4.66 -14.56 2.64
N GLU A 239 3.43 -14.17 2.96
CA GLU A 239 2.22 -14.56 2.23
C GLU A 239 1.52 -13.37 1.57
N VAL A 240 0.76 -13.67 0.51
CA VAL A 240 -0.12 -12.74 -0.19
C VAL A 240 -1.57 -13.09 0.11
N ILE A 241 -2.29 -12.20 0.77
CA ILE A 241 -3.70 -12.41 1.12
C ILE A 241 -4.59 -11.65 0.13
N ARG A 242 -5.44 -12.38 -0.60
CA ARG A 242 -6.50 -11.77 -1.40
C ARG A 242 -7.63 -11.30 -0.46
N LEU A 243 -7.96 -10.01 -0.52
CA LEU A 243 -9.09 -9.40 0.18
C LEU A 243 -10.08 -8.89 -0.87
N ASP A 244 -10.96 -9.76 -1.36
CA ASP A 244 -11.61 -9.55 -2.64
C ASP A 244 -13.07 -10.06 -2.74
N ALA A 245 -13.67 -10.49 -1.63
CA ALA A 245 -15.05 -11.02 -1.61
C ALA A 245 -15.29 -12.07 -2.72
N ALA A 246 -14.29 -12.92 -2.97
CA ALA A 246 -14.26 -13.98 -3.97
C ALA A 246 -14.42 -13.51 -5.44
N ILE A 247 -14.11 -12.24 -5.74
CA ILE A 247 -14.13 -11.76 -7.12
C ILE A 247 -13.06 -12.48 -7.96
N ARG A 248 -13.40 -12.76 -9.20
CA ARG A 248 -12.46 -13.09 -10.28
C ARG A 248 -12.79 -12.17 -11.44
N MET A 249 -11.79 -11.34 -11.82
CA MET A 249 -12.03 -10.35 -12.85
C MET A 249 -12.26 -11.00 -14.20
N GLU A 250 -13.34 -10.59 -14.88
CA GLU A 250 -13.58 -11.00 -16.25
C GLU A 250 -12.54 -10.38 -17.20
N PRO A 251 -12.30 -11.01 -18.39
CA PRO A 251 -11.28 -10.51 -19.33
C PRO A 251 -11.52 -9.11 -19.88
N LYS A 252 -12.76 -8.61 -19.79
CA LYS A 252 -13.21 -7.29 -20.32
C LYS A 252 -14.08 -6.57 -19.32
#